data_95c334ec36ce1d05ab68e9a0f2f6ca3c
#
_entry.id   95c334ec36ce1d05ab68e9a0f2f6ca3c
#
_cell.length_a   1.000
_cell.length_b   1.000
_cell.length_c   1.000
_cell.angle_alpha   90.00
_cell.angle_beta   90.00
_cell.angle_gamma   90.00
#
_symmetry.space_group_name_H-M   'P 1'
#
loop_
_entity.id
_entity.type
_entity.pdbx_description
1 polymer ?
#
loop_
_entity_poly.entity_id
_entity_poly.type
_entity_poly.pdbx_seq_one_letter_code
_entity_poly.pdbx_strand_id
1 'polypeptide(L)'
;MRYARTLPWISAGLLAALATAALLPGCQISTNFRGPGYSSDTGVTLEDDDDEVVVVVTYAQLDNTRRAPFDAHSELVVQSLAAQPGHIGYSRRKRLFGTEAWTMTIWRDEAAVEEFLRSPTHRAAIRAGQGALERAKFERFSWPRNAVPPSWEEVDARLERAPWLDYRTR
;
A
#
# COMPACT_ATOMS: atom_id res chain seq x y z
N MET A 1 -22.82 51.80 -50.86
CA MET A 1 -21.71 51.04 -50.43
C MET A 1 -21.88 50.67 -48.92
N ARG A 2 -22.21 49.43 -48.62
CA ARG A 2 -22.43 48.94 -47.21
C ARG A 2 -21.30 48.03 -46.88
N TYR A 3 -20.45 48.41 -45.91
CA TYR A 3 -19.42 47.55 -45.35
C TYR A 3 -20.04 46.69 -44.27
N ALA A 4 -20.06 45.36 -44.50
CA ALA A 4 -20.38 44.37 -43.50
C ALA A 4 -19.14 44.16 -42.61
N ARG A 5 -19.26 44.35 -41.29
CA ARG A 5 -18.25 43.99 -40.29
C ARG A 5 -18.48 42.56 -39.91
N THR A 6 -17.54 41.69 -40.24
CA THR A 6 -17.44 40.35 -39.72
C THR A 6 -16.75 40.38 -38.34
N LEU A 7 -17.44 39.93 -37.30
CA LEU A 7 -16.86 39.66 -35.98
C LEU A 7 -16.10 38.33 -35.99
N PRO A 8 -14.93 38.23 -35.39
CA PRO A 8 -14.23 36.94 -35.27
C PRO A 8 -14.79 36.11 -34.11
N TRP A 9 -15.22 34.92 -34.41
CA TRP A 9 -15.55 33.87 -33.46
C TRP A 9 -14.26 33.17 -33.01
N ILE A 10 -13.54 33.73 -32.06
CA ILE A 10 -12.42 33.04 -31.41
C ILE A 10 -12.52 33.36 -29.92
N SER A 11 -12.89 32.38 -29.12
CA SER A 11 -12.53 32.19 -27.71
C SER A 11 -13.60 31.52 -26.83
N ALA A 12 -14.09 30.36 -27.25
CA ALA A 12 -14.92 29.53 -26.37
C ALA A 12 -14.25 28.15 -26.06
N GLY A 13 -13.09 27.87 -26.66
CA GLY A 13 -12.44 26.54 -26.55
C GLY A 13 -11.40 26.38 -25.45
N LEU A 14 -10.95 27.44 -24.79
CA LEU A 14 -9.80 27.36 -23.85
C LEU A 14 -10.19 27.29 -22.37
N LEU A 15 -11.46 27.48 -22.01
CA LEU A 15 -11.90 27.40 -20.60
C LEU A 15 -12.39 26.02 -20.16
N ALA A 16 -12.63 25.10 -21.09
CA ALA A 16 -13.10 23.74 -20.75
C ALA A 16 -11.96 22.76 -20.35
N ALA A 17 -10.71 23.06 -20.71
CA ALA A 17 -9.57 22.18 -20.44
C ALA A 17 -8.96 22.34 -19.03
N LEU A 18 -9.25 23.41 -18.32
CA LEU A 18 -8.72 23.70 -16.98
C LEU A 18 -9.59 23.16 -15.83
N ALA A 19 -10.84 22.78 -16.10
CA ALA A 19 -11.76 22.29 -15.07
C ALA A 19 -11.65 20.79 -14.78
N THR A 20 -11.01 20.01 -15.65
CA THR A 20 -10.85 18.54 -15.47
C THR A 20 -9.60 18.13 -14.71
N ALA A 21 -8.64 19.02 -14.49
CA ALA A 21 -7.43 18.72 -13.71
C ALA A 21 -7.64 18.77 -12.18
N ALA A 22 -8.76 19.31 -11.71
CA ALA A 22 -9.03 19.47 -10.26
C ALA A 22 -9.73 18.27 -9.60
N LEU A 23 -10.04 17.20 -10.34
CA LEU A 23 -10.78 16.03 -9.86
C LEU A 23 -10.00 14.71 -9.96
N LEU A 24 -8.67 14.76 -9.87
CA LEU A 24 -7.88 13.55 -9.59
C LEU A 24 -7.56 13.48 -8.09
N PRO A 25 -8.49 13.00 -7.23
CA PRO A 25 -8.15 12.70 -5.85
C PRO A 25 -7.18 11.53 -5.90
N GLY A 26 -5.89 11.87 -5.75
CA GLY A 26 -4.82 10.97 -5.39
C GLY A 26 -4.78 9.64 -6.13
N CYS A 27 -4.30 9.61 -7.38
CA CYS A 27 -4.00 8.35 -8.06
C CYS A 27 -3.16 7.46 -7.14
N GLN A 28 -3.71 6.31 -6.79
CA GLN A 28 -3.01 5.25 -6.07
C GLN A 28 -2.49 4.22 -7.07
N ILE A 29 -1.27 3.76 -6.86
CA ILE A 29 -0.68 2.69 -7.65
C ILE A 29 -0.46 1.51 -6.73
N SER A 30 -0.99 0.34 -7.11
CA SER A 30 -0.78 -0.93 -6.43
C SER A 30 0.11 -1.84 -7.26
N THR A 31 0.93 -2.64 -6.58
CA THR A 31 1.60 -3.78 -7.22
C THR A 31 0.65 -4.97 -7.25
N ASN A 32 0.82 -5.86 -8.22
CA ASN A 32 0.17 -7.16 -8.17
C ASN A 32 0.60 -7.91 -6.91
N PHE A 33 -0.32 -8.68 -6.33
CA PHE A 33 0.01 -9.59 -5.23
C PHE A 33 0.93 -10.70 -5.75
N ARG A 34 1.99 -11.01 -5.01
CA ARG A 34 3.00 -12.02 -5.38
C ARG A 34 3.77 -12.52 -4.17
N GLY A 35 4.27 -13.72 -4.23
CA GLY A 35 5.12 -14.30 -3.18
C GLY A 35 5.42 -15.77 -3.42
N PRO A 36 6.29 -16.37 -2.59
CA PRO A 36 6.74 -17.76 -2.76
C PRO A 36 5.62 -18.79 -2.50
N GLY A 37 4.62 -18.42 -1.68
CA GLY A 37 3.48 -19.28 -1.33
C GLY A 37 2.22 -18.97 -2.12
N TYR A 38 2.30 -18.27 -3.27
CA TYR A 38 1.14 -17.87 -4.06
C TYR A 38 1.38 -18.00 -5.56
N SER A 39 0.39 -18.52 -6.26
CA SER A 39 0.29 -18.52 -7.72
C SER A 39 -1.00 -17.83 -8.16
N SER A 40 -0.94 -16.99 -9.20
CA SER A 40 -2.14 -16.37 -9.79
C SER A 40 -3.15 -17.38 -10.34
N ASP A 41 -2.69 -18.56 -10.71
CA ASP A 41 -3.50 -19.59 -11.37
C ASP A 41 -4.15 -20.54 -10.36
N THR A 42 -3.48 -20.81 -9.23
CA THR A 42 -3.90 -21.84 -8.26
C THR A 42 -4.15 -21.29 -6.85
N GLY A 43 -3.90 -20.00 -6.60
CA GLY A 43 -4.03 -19.41 -5.27
C GLY A 43 -2.85 -19.73 -4.35
N VAL A 44 -3.13 -19.96 -3.07
CA VAL A 44 -2.12 -20.33 -2.08
C VAL A 44 -1.55 -21.71 -2.37
N THR A 45 -0.22 -21.80 -2.47
CA THR A 45 0.52 -23.02 -2.83
C THR A 45 1.22 -23.69 -1.65
N LEU A 46 1.29 -23.04 -0.48
CA LEU A 46 1.82 -23.67 0.73
C LEU A 46 0.85 -24.75 1.22
N GLU A 47 1.37 -25.94 1.43
CA GLU A 47 0.60 -27.04 2.03
C GLU A 47 0.35 -26.72 3.50
N ASP A 48 -0.92 -26.74 3.88
CA ASP A 48 -1.40 -26.58 5.24
C ASP A 48 -2.84 -27.07 5.34
N ASP A 49 -3.24 -27.61 6.49
CA ASP A 49 -4.60 -28.08 6.74
C ASP A 49 -5.55 -26.94 7.18
N ASP A 50 -5.01 -25.75 7.47
CA ASP A 50 -5.80 -24.61 7.90
C ASP A 50 -6.53 -23.93 6.73
N ASP A 51 -7.84 -23.71 6.89
CA ASP A 51 -8.70 -23.01 5.94
C ASP A 51 -8.50 -21.49 5.94
N GLU A 52 -7.75 -20.94 6.88
CA GLU A 52 -7.47 -19.53 7.06
C GLU A 52 -5.98 -19.22 6.98
N VAL A 53 -5.69 -17.98 6.65
CA VAL A 53 -4.35 -17.38 6.64
C VAL A 53 -4.37 -16.08 7.43
N VAL A 54 -3.20 -15.56 7.80
CA VAL A 54 -3.08 -14.28 8.51
C VAL A 54 -2.70 -13.17 7.54
N VAL A 55 -3.53 -12.13 7.48
CA VAL A 55 -3.26 -10.91 6.73
C VAL A 55 -2.76 -9.83 7.67
N VAL A 56 -1.63 -9.21 7.33
CA VAL A 56 -1.08 -8.06 8.05
C VAL A 56 -1.03 -6.87 7.12
N VAL A 57 -1.66 -5.77 7.53
CA VAL A 57 -1.71 -4.54 6.75
C VAL A 57 -1.14 -3.38 7.55
N THR A 58 -0.33 -2.59 6.89
CA THR A 58 0.16 -1.30 7.40
C THR A 58 -0.28 -0.18 6.46
N TYR A 59 -0.86 0.86 7.01
CA TYR A 59 -1.06 2.14 6.34
C TYR A 59 -0.20 3.20 7.03
N ALA A 60 0.70 3.83 6.32
CA ALA A 60 1.64 4.83 6.82
C ALA A 60 1.45 6.17 6.12
N GLN A 61 1.50 7.25 6.90
CA GLN A 61 1.74 8.61 6.42
C GLN A 61 3.15 9.03 6.79
N LEU A 62 3.89 9.50 5.80
CA LEU A 62 5.34 9.72 5.87
C LEU A 62 5.69 11.18 5.66
N ASP A 63 6.70 11.66 6.38
CA ASP A 63 7.37 12.92 6.08
C ASP A 63 8.24 12.74 4.83
N ASN A 64 7.86 13.37 3.72
CA ASN A 64 8.58 13.27 2.45
C ASN A 64 10.03 13.76 2.53
N THR A 65 10.36 14.67 3.46
CA THR A 65 11.72 15.20 3.62
C THR A 65 12.64 14.18 4.27
N ARG A 66 12.11 13.18 4.97
CA ARG A 66 12.84 12.15 5.71
C ARG A 66 12.58 10.72 5.25
N ARG A 67 11.83 10.54 4.15
CA ARG A 67 11.38 9.20 3.74
C ARG A 67 12.46 8.33 3.08
N ALA A 68 13.58 8.90 2.61
CA ALA A 68 14.59 8.12 1.87
C ALA A 68 15.16 6.92 2.66
N PRO A 69 15.53 7.03 3.96
CA PRO A 69 15.90 5.86 4.76
C PRO A 69 14.76 4.85 4.92
N PHE A 70 13.52 5.30 5.08
CA PHE A 70 12.35 4.43 5.17
C PHE A 70 12.17 3.63 3.86
N ASP A 71 12.23 4.28 2.71
CA ASP A 71 12.07 3.63 1.41
C ASP A 71 13.17 2.58 1.18
N ALA A 72 14.42 2.91 1.49
CA ALA A 72 15.56 2.00 1.36
C ALA A 72 15.41 0.75 2.25
N HIS A 73 15.04 0.91 3.52
CA HIS A 73 14.86 -0.22 4.42
C HIS A 73 13.59 -1.03 4.11
N SER A 74 12.53 -0.38 3.63
CA SER A 74 11.33 -1.07 3.16
C SER A 74 11.63 -1.98 1.98
N GLU A 75 12.54 -1.57 1.08
CA GLU A 75 12.95 -2.42 -0.03
C GLU A 75 13.76 -3.65 0.45
N LEU A 76 14.65 -3.47 1.45
CA LEU A 76 15.37 -4.60 2.07
C LEU A 76 14.42 -5.57 2.75
N VAL A 77 13.36 -5.08 3.42
CA VAL A 77 12.32 -5.93 3.99
C VAL A 77 11.63 -6.73 2.90
N VAL A 78 11.21 -6.08 1.81
CA VAL A 78 10.55 -6.76 0.69
C VAL A 78 11.44 -7.85 0.09
N GLN A 79 12.73 -7.59 -0.10
CA GLN A 79 13.69 -8.58 -0.59
C GLN A 79 13.83 -9.77 0.36
N SER A 80 13.72 -9.53 1.67
CA SER A 80 13.82 -10.58 2.68
C SER A 80 12.57 -11.47 2.80
N LEU A 81 11.40 -11.00 2.33
CA LEU A 81 10.12 -11.71 2.48
C LEU A 81 10.13 -13.08 1.82
N ALA A 82 10.81 -13.22 0.67
CA ALA A 82 10.85 -14.50 -0.05
C ALA A 82 11.51 -15.64 0.74
N ALA A 83 12.38 -15.30 1.69
CA ALA A 83 13.09 -16.27 2.54
C ALA A 83 12.43 -16.46 3.91
N GLN A 84 11.32 -15.76 4.21
CA GLN A 84 10.65 -15.88 5.51
C GLN A 84 9.77 -17.13 5.54
N PRO A 85 9.91 -17.98 6.54
CA PRO A 85 9.06 -19.16 6.72
C PRO A 85 7.58 -18.76 6.82
N GLY A 86 6.71 -19.47 6.11
CA GLY A 86 5.28 -19.23 6.14
C GLY A 86 4.81 -17.97 5.41
N HIS A 87 5.69 -17.20 4.76
CA HIS A 87 5.28 -16.06 3.93
C HIS A 87 4.61 -16.55 2.64
N ILE A 88 3.35 -16.14 2.44
CA ILE A 88 2.57 -16.49 1.25
C ILE A 88 2.81 -15.48 0.14
N GLY A 89 2.64 -14.19 0.45
CA GLY A 89 2.85 -13.15 -0.54
C GLY A 89 2.60 -11.75 0.01
N TYR A 90 2.81 -10.76 -0.84
CA TYR A 90 2.63 -9.35 -0.50
C TYR A 90 2.15 -8.52 -1.68
N SER A 91 1.55 -7.39 -1.37
CA SER A 91 1.26 -6.28 -2.29
C SER A 91 1.57 -4.96 -1.61
N ARG A 92 1.97 -3.98 -2.39
CA ARG A 92 2.20 -2.60 -1.92
C ARG A 92 1.31 -1.64 -2.70
N ARG A 93 0.86 -0.60 -2.03
CA ARG A 93 0.13 0.50 -2.64
C ARG A 93 0.71 1.81 -2.15
N LYS A 94 0.77 2.81 -3.00
CA LYS A 94 1.19 4.17 -2.65
C LYS A 94 0.34 5.21 -3.36
N ARG A 95 0.23 6.39 -2.76
CA ARG A 95 -0.30 7.57 -3.45
C ARG A 95 0.78 8.16 -4.34
N LEU A 96 0.46 8.40 -5.61
CA LEU A 96 1.44 8.83 -6.61
C LEU A 96 2.05 10.20 -6.27
N PHE A 97 1.21 11.15 -5.82
CA PHE A 97 1.60 12.50 -5.43
C PHE A 97 1.24 12.76 -3.97
N GLY A 98 1.72 11.91 -3.06
CA GLY A 98 1.37 11.97 -1.65
C GLY A 98 2.40 11.34 -0.74
N THR A 99 2.07 11.35 0.53
CA THR A 99 2.91 10.83 1.61
C THR A 99 2.48 9.43 2.06
N GLU A 100 1.41 8.90 1.48
CA GLU A 100 0.82 7.65 1.95
C GLU A 100 1.39 6.43 1.27
N ALA A 101 1.61 5.40 2.06
CA ALA A 101 2.05 4.08 1.63
C ALA A 101 1.30 2.99 2.39
N TRP A 102 0.98 1.90 1.69
CA TRP A 102 0.34 0.71 2.27
C TRP A 102 1.17 -0.52 1.94
N THR A 103 1.22 -1.44 2.87
CA THR A 103 1.72 -2.80 2.64
C THR A 103 0.69 -3.80 3.11
N MET A 104 0.50 -4.84 2.34
CA MET A 104 -0.27 -6.03 2.70
C MET A 104 0.65 -7.23 2.56
N THR A 105 0.83 -7.98 3.63
CA THR A 105 1.56 -9.24 3.64
C THR A 105 0.65 -10.35 4.15
N ILE A 106 0.76 -11.53 3.57
CA ILE A 106 -0.07 -12.68 3.93
C ILE A 106 0.85 -13.82 4.36
N TRP A 107 0.46 -14.46 5.46
CA TRP A 107 1.25 -15.44 6.18
C TRP A 107 0.42 -16.69 6.45
N ARG A 108 1.09 -17.83 6.52
CA ARG A 108 0.44 -19.09 6.84
C ARG A 108 -0.29 -19.04 8.19
N ASP A 109 0.39 -18.51 9.22
CA ASP A 109 -0.10 -18.49 10.59
C ASP A 109 0.48 -17.32 11.40
N GLU A 110 0.02 -17.15 12.63
CA GLU A 110 0.48 -16.12 13.57
C GLU A 110 1.95 -16.32 13.97
N ALA A 111 2.42 -17.56 14.05
CA ALA A 111 3.82 -17.84 14.43
C ALA A 111 4.79 -17.33 13.37
N ALA A 112 4.45 -17.47 12.08
CA ALA A 112 5.22 -16.94 10.97
C ALA A 112 5.28 -15.39 10.99
N VAL A 113 4.17 -14.72 11.31
CA VAL A 113 4.15 -13.26 11.50
C VAL A 113 5.08 -12.85 12.63
N GLU A 114 5.00 -13.50 13.78
CA GLU A 114 5.82 -13.19 14.96
C GLU A 114 7.31 -13.42 14.72
N GLU A 115 7.66 -14.46 13.98
CA GLU A 115 9.06 -14.73 13.59
C GLU A 115 9.59 -13.60 12.68
N PHE A 116 8.81 -13.21 11.68
CA PHE A 116 9.17 -12.09 10.81
C PHE A 116 9.34 -10.77 11.58
N LEU A 117 8.43 -10.43 12.48
CA LEU A 117 8.51 -9.21 13.30
C LEU A 117 9.78 -9.16 14.15
N ARG A 118 10.29 -10.33 14.59
CA ARG A 118 11.55 -10.44 15.35
C ARG A 118 12.79 -10.46 14.47
N SER A 119 12.64 -10.57 13.15
CA SER A 119 13.79 -10.65 12.24
C SER A 119 14.68 -9.40 12.33
N PRO A 120 16.01 -9.55 12.20
CA PRO A 120 16.93 -8.40 12.24
C PRO A 120 16.60 -7.34 11.18
N THR A 121 16.22 -7.78 9.98
CA THR A 121 15.88 -6.93 8.85
C THR A 121 14.66 -6.06 9.16
N HIS A 122 13.57 -6.67 9.67
CA HIS A 122 12.35 -5.95 10.01
C HIS A 122 12.59 -4.96 11.16
N ARG A 123 13.32 -5.34 12.20
CA ARG A 123 13.68 -4.45 13.32
C ARG A 123 14.57 -3.29 12.87
N ALA A 124 15.49 -3.51 11.91
CA ALA A 124 16.29 -2.43 11.34
C ALA A 124 15.41 -1.44 10.56
N ALA A 125 14.44 -1.93 9.79
CA ALA A 125 13.48 -1.11 9.05
C ALA A 125 12.61 -0.26 10.00
N ILE A 126 12.12 -0.82 11.09
CA ILE A 126 11.37 -0.06 12.11
C ILE A 126 12.21 1.09 12.64
N ARG A 127 13.47 0.83 13.06
CA ARG A 127 14.36 1.89 13.59
C ARG A 127 14.64 2.98 12.56
N ALA A 128 14.90 2.61 11.31
CA ALA A 128 15.17 3.57 10.25
C ALA A 128 13.92 4.37 9.84
N GLY A 129 12.74 3.77 9.97
CA GLY A 129 11.46 4.37 9.62
C GLY A 129 10.93 5.36 10.66
N GLN A 130 11.34 5.26 11.93
CA GLN A 130 10.79 6.07 13.02
C GLN A 130 10.87 7.58 12.75
N GLY A 131 11.95 8.06 12.13
CA GLY A 131 12.11 9.48 11.81
C GLY A 131 11.25 9.99 10.65
N ALA A 132 10.77 9.11 9.79
CA ALA A 132 9.96 9.43 8.63
C ALA A 132 8.46 9.19 8.86
N LEU A 133 8.09 8.38 9.85
CA LEU A 133 6.72 8.00 10.10
C LEU A 133 6.02 9.07 10.92
N GLU A 134 5.03 9.74 10.34
CA GLU A 134 4.19 10.71 11.05
C GLU A 134 3.09 10.00 11.83
N ARG A 135 2.34 9.12 11.17
CA ARG A 135 1.32 8.29 11.79
C ARG A 135 1.06 7.04 10.96
N ALA A 136 0.56 6.01 11.61
CA ALA A 136 0.23 4.76 10.94
C ALA A 136 -1.03 4.10 11.52
N LYS A 137 -1.61 3.20 10.73
CA LYS A 137 -2.58 2.21 11.16
C LYS A 137 -2.01 0.83 10.87
N PHE A 138 -2.31 -0.11 11.76
CA PHE A 138 -1.94 -1.51 11.62
C PHE A 138 -3.18 -2.36 11.84
N GLU A 139 -3.38 -3.33 10.95
CA GLU A 139 -4.42 -4.34 11.09
C GLU A 139 -3.82 -5.72 10.89
N ARG A 140 -4.29 -6.67 11.71
CA ARG A 140 -3.98 -8.09 11.60
C ARG A 140 -5.28 -8.87 11.75
N PHE A 141 -5.58 -9.75 10.79
CA PHE A 141 -6.83 -10.49 10.77
C PHE A 141 -6.70 -11.81 10.01
N SER A 142 -7.56 -12.78 10.35
CA SER A 142 -7.74 -14.01 9.58
C SER A 142 -8.47 -13.75 8.28
N TRP A 143 -8.12 -14.51 7.24
CA TRP A 143 -8.74 -14.46 5.93
C TRP A 143 -8.86 -15.84 5.32
N PRO A 144 -9.98 -16.17 4.63
CA PRO A 144 -10.11 -17.47 3.99
C PRO A 144 -8.99 -17.71 2.97
N ARG A 145 -8.33 -18.85 3.08
CA ARG A 145 -7.20 -19.25 2.23
C ARG A 145 -7.59 -19.25 0.74
N ASN A 146 -8.79 -19.70 0.41
CA ASN A 146 -9.30 -19.78 -0.96
C ASN A 146 -9.68 -18.43 -1.55
N ALA A 147 -9.70 -17.35 -0.74
CA ALA A 147 -10.00 -15.97 -1.16
C ALA A 147 -8.77 -15.05 -1.15
N VAL A 148 -7.54 -15.61 -1.08
CA VAL A 148 -6.29 -14.85 -1.12
C VAL A 148 -5.99 -14.36 -2.55
N PRO A 149 -5.62 -13.09 -2.72
CA PRO A 149 -5.53 -12.04 -1.70
C PRO A 149 -6.86 -11.30 -1.52
N PRO A 150 -7.13 -10.69 -0.34
CA PRO A 150 -8.21 -9.72 -0.22
C PRO A 150 -7.98 -8.54 -1.18
N SER A 151 -9.06 -7.97 -1.65
CA SER A 151 -9.01 -6.73 -2.44
C SER A 151 -8.57 -5.54 -1.58
N TRP A 152 -8.03 -4.51 -2.23
CA TRP A 152 -7.69 -3.29 -1.50
C TRP A 152 -8.92 -2.56 -0.93
N GLU A 153 -10.12 -2.78 -1.47
CA GLU A 153 -11.38 -2.25 -0.93
C GLU A 153 -11.72 -2.91 0.41
N GLU A 154 -11.60 -4.24 0.50
CA GLU A 154 -11.80 -5.00 1.74
C GLU A 154 -10.78 -4.61 2.81
N VAL A 155 -9.53 -4.39 2.41
CA VAL A 155 -8.46 -3.91 3.28
C VAL A 155 -8.76 -2.50 3.79
N ASP A 156 -9.20 -1.57 2.93
CA ASP A 156 -9.52 -0.20 3.31
C ASP A 156 -10.68 -0.15 4.30
N ALA A 157 -11.73 -0.96 4.11
CA ALA A 157 -12.86 -1.06 5.04
C ALA A 157 -12.45 -1.50 6.46
N ARG A 158 -11.37 -2.28 6.59
CA ARG A 158 -10.79 -2.65 7.90
C ARG A 158 -9.94 -1.52 8.46
N LEU A 159 -9.07 -0.92 7.65
CA LEU A 159 -8.22 0.19 8.05
C LEU A 159 -9.01 1.43 8.47
N GLU A 160 -10.22 1.65 7.94
CA GLU A 160 -11.09 2.74 8.40
C GLU A 160 -11.37 2.65 9.90
N ARG A 161 -11.58 1.44 10.43
CA ARG A 161 -11.87 1.16 11.85
C ARG A 161 -10.63 1.09 12.73
N ALA A 162 -9.45 0.89 12.15
CA ALA A 162 -8.21 0.79 12.88
C ALA A 162 -7.82 2.14 13.52
N PRO A 163 -7.31 2.14 14.75
CA PRO A 163 -6.85 3.37 15.41
C PRO A 163 -5.60 3.91 14.73
N TRP A 164 -5.46 5.24 14.75
CA TRP A 164 -4.22 5.90 14.39
C TRP A 164 -3.19 5.81 15.53
N LEU A 165 -1.97 5.45 15.19
CA LEU A 165 -0.81 5.64 16.03
C LEU A 165 -0.05 6.86 15.54
N ASP A 166 0.16 7.85 16.41
CA ASP A 166 0.87 9.08 16.09
C ASP A 166 2.34 8.99 16.54
N TYR A 167 3.26 9.29 15.63
CA TYR A 167 4.71 9.22 15.84
C TYR A 167 5.39 10.61 15.86
N ARG A 168 4.65 11.68 15.56
CA ARG A 168 5.17 13.06 15.48
C ARG A 168 5.65 13.62 16.82
N THR A 169 5.18 13.05 17.91
CA THR A 169 5.47 13.54 19.29
C THR A 169 6.44 12.65 20.06
N ARG A 170 7.11 11.72 19.38
CA ARG A 170 8.04 10.80 20.03
C ARG A 170 9.49 11.10 19.71
#